data_58a36fb0a55f81bcd8b172007a4f7422
#
_entry.id   58a36fb0a55f81bcd8b172007a4f7422
#
_cell.length_a   1.000
_cell.length_b   1.000
_cell.length_c   1.000
_cell.angle_alpha   90.00
_cell.angle_beta   90.00
_cell.angle_gamma   90.00
#
_symmetry.space_group_name_H-M   'P 1'
#
loop_
_entity.id
_entity.type
_entity.pdbx_description
1 polymer ?
#
loop_
_entity_poly.entity_id
_entity_poly.type
_entity_poly.pdbx_seq_one_letter_code
_entity_poly.pdbx_strand_id
1 'polypeptide(L)'
;MRLIGVALTIPVALGASAARADEPRAAVRGVTDDRLETQIEQAVGEAKTAPKSRIEARRRAREAADAAQAVLRSEGYYAAEIDPSLGEGEAPQPVITVTAGRRFLLAAPKIDWVGDVPDADAQAAGDKAMALKAGGPGRAVEVIAAEGRIVAAIQKRGYADAAAAPREVIVDHSDFSVRPTYRIEAGKLVRLNGLDMHTRGRTKPDWVRRLAPWKPGDVYDPDKVAELERRLLDTGAYNSVTVALAPETATVNGLRPVVVSLADRPRSTIDLGVNYSTSEGEGVDAKWVRYNRFGRADTLTVLAKYAQIERLLQIELSLPHWLRPQQTFKARIGAIDNDTDAYRET
;
A
#
# COMPACT_ATOMS: atom_id res chain seq x y z
N MET A 1 73.27 -27.89 -15.08
CA MET A 1 73.06 -26.73 -14.21
C MET A 1 71.58 -26.75 -13.82
N ARG A 2 71.31 -27.23 -12.62
CA ARG A 2 69.96 -27.41 -12.07
C ARG A 2 69.59 -26.17 -11.28
N LEU A 3 68.51 -25.47 -11.67
CA LEU A 3 67.92 -24.38 -10.90
C LEU A 3 66.77 -24.97 -10.03
N ILE A 4 66.97 -24.84 -8.75
CA ILE A 4 66.01 -25.22 -7.70
C ILE A 4 65.09 -24.03 -7.49
N GLY A 5 63.80 -24.18 -7.81
CA GLY A 5 62.76 -23.22 -7.51
C GLY A 5 62.23 -23.45 -6.09
N VAL A 6 62.39 -22.49 -5.19
CA VAL A 6 61.81 -22.47 -3.84
C VAL A 6 60.39 -21.91 -3.95
N ALA A 7 59.40 -22.74 -3.71
CA ALA A 7 58.01 -22.31 -3.57
C ALA A 7 57.76 -21.81 -2.14
N LEU A 8 57.50 -20.52 -1.98
CA LEU A 8 57.11 -19.89 -0.72
C LEU A 8 55.57 -20.01 -0.57
N THR A 9 55.12 -20.95 0.23
CA THR A 9 53.71 -21.08 0.62
C THR A 9 53.41 -20.16 1.81
N ILE A 10 52.63 -19.10 1.58
CA ILE A 10 52.07 -18.23 2.63
C ILE A 10 50.76 -18.89 3.11
N PRO A 11 50.61 -19.22 4.40
CA PRO A 11 49.33 -19.67 4.93
C PRO A 11 48.41 -18.47 5.07
N VAL A 12 47.36 -18.41 4.25
CA VAL A 12 46.21 -17.51 4.46
C VAL A 12 45.42 -18.07 5.64
N ALA A 13 45.58 -17.47 6.80
CA ALA A 13 44.70 -17.72 7.94
C ALA A 13 43.34 -17.11 7.62
N LEU A 14 42.36 -17.91 7.16
CA LEU A 14 40.94 -17.56 7.17
C LEU A 14 40.51 -17.42 8.64
N GLY A 15 40.54 -16.20 9.16
CA GLY A 15 39.82 -15.83 10.37
C GLY A 15 38.33 -15.96 10.11
N ALA A 16 37.71 -17.07 10.53
CA ALA A 16 36.28 -17.20 10.65
C ALA A 16 35.80 -16.16 11.68
N SER A 17 35.39 -15.00 11.25
CA SER A 17 34.51 -14.12 12.05
C SER A 17 33.23 -14.90 12.30
N ALA A 18 33.12 -15.56 13.47
CA ALA A 18 31.82 -16.01 13.93
C ALA A 18 30.90 -14.79 13.97
N ALA A 19 29.94 -14.74 13.05
CA ALA A 19 28.85 -13.83 13.16
C ALA A 19 28.21 -14.09 14.53
N ARG A 20 28.36 -13.14 15.46
CA ARG A 20 27.67 -13.21 16.74
C ARG A 20 26.20 -13.08 16.39
N ALA A 21 25.42 -14.11 16.65
CA ALA A 21 23.97 -14.02 16.61
C ALA A 21 23.55 -12.87 17.55
N ASP A 22 22.66 -12.00 17.06
CA ASP A 22 22.10 -10.94 17.90
C ASP A 22 21.39 -11.61 19.09
N GLU A 23 21.71 -11.17 20.32
CA GLU A 23 21.10 -11.73 21.54
C GLU A 23 19.75 -11.03 21.78
N PRO A 24 18.72 -11.74 22.31
CA PRO A 24 17.47 -11.08 22.68
C PRO A 24 17.75 -9.94 23.66
N ARG A 25 17.08 -8.80 23.49
CA ARG A 25 17.26 -7.63 24.36
C ARG A 25 16.92 -7.95 25.81
N ALA A 26 15.94 -8.83 26.04
CA ALA A 26 15.62 -9.44 27.33
C ALA A 26 15.05 -10.86 27.10
N ALA A 27 15.32 -11.78 28.00
CA ALA A 27 14.71 -13.10 27.98
C ALA A 27 13.24 -13.03 28.41
N VAL A 28 12.36 -13.64 27.64
CA VAL A 28 10.91 -13.73 27.93
C VAL A 28 10.63 -15.05 28.64
N ARG A 29 9.85 -15.02 29.72
CA ARG A 29 9.45 -16.20 30.50
C ARG A 29 7.98 -16.13 30.89
N GLY A 30 7.36 -17.30 31.13
CA GLY A 30 6.01 -17.41 31.67
C GLY A 30 4.88 -17.35 30.64
N VAL A 31 5.18 -17.24 29.35
CA VAL A 31 4.20 -17.33 28.28
C VAL A 31 4.00 -18.79 27.90
N THR A 32 2.76 -19.25 27.83
CA THR A 32 2.40 -20.65 27.47
C THR A 32 1.92 -20.82 26.04
N ASP A 33 1.58 -19.72 25.37
CA ASP A 33 1.15 -19.70 23.98
C ASP A 33 2.35 -19.32 23.10
N ASP A 34 2.85 -20.26 22.29
CA ASP A 34 4.04 -20.11 21.44
C ASP A 34 3.93 -18.93 20.47
N ARG A 35 2.70 -18.65 19.97
CA ARG A 35 2.45 -17.53 19.06
C ARG A 35 2.56 -16.18 19.78
N LEU A 36 2.01 -16.11 20.97
CA LEU A 36 2.08 -14.91 21.82
C LEU A 36 3.53 -14.66 22.26
N GLU A 37 4.27 -15.72 22.63
CA GLU A 37 5.69 -15.65 22.98
C GLU A 37 6.49 -15.07 21.82
N THR A 38 6.35 -15.63 20.62
CA THR A 38 7.04 -15.14 19.40
C THR A 38 6.72 -13.67 19.11
N GLN A 39 5.46 -13.23 19.29
CA GLN A 39 5.08 -11.83 19.10
C GLN A 39 5.73 -10.91 20.14
N ILE A 40 5.81 -11.35 21.38
CA ILE A 40 6.47 -10.61 22.46
C ILE A 40 7.98 -10.52 22.20
N GLU A 41 8.63 -11.62 21.85
CA GLU A 41 10.07 -11.66 21.51
C GLU A 41 10.40 -10.73 20.34
N GLN A 42 9.58 -10.74 19.28
CA GLN A 42 9.73 -9.82 18.15
C GLN A 42 9.60 -8.35 18.56
N ALA A 43 8.68 -8.03 19.46
CA ALA A 43 8.47 -6.67 19.95
C ALA A 43 9.58 -6.22 20.91
N VAL A 44 10.10 -7.12 21.75
CA VAL A 44 11.25 -6.90 22.63
C VAL A 44 12.52 -6.69 21.79
N GLY A 45 12.66 -7.45 20.69
CA GLY A 45 13.73 -7.34 19.73
C GLY A 45 15.08 -7.82 20.25
N GLU A 46 16.11 -7.60 19.44
CA GLU A 46 17.47 -8.07 19.67
C GLU A 46 18.42 -6.92 20.01
N ALA A 47 19.56 -7.26 20.62
CA ALA A 47 20.62 -6.32 20.95
C ALA A 47 21.97 -6.85 20.43
N LYS A 48 22.73 -5.97 19.77
CA LYS A 48 24.06 -6.30 19.22
C LYS A 48 25.13 -6.61 20.29
N THR A 49 24.90 -6.17 21.52
CA THR A 49 25.86 -6.32 22.61
C THR A 49 25.15 -6.60 23.94
N ALA A 50 25.73 -7.43 24.76
CA ALA A 50 25.28 -7.63 26.13
C ALA A 50 25.31 -6.31 26.94
N PRO A 51 24.46 -6.15 27.97
CA PRO A 51 24.46 -4.96 28.81
C PRO A 51 25.76 -4.82 29.60
N LYS A 52 26.33 -3.63 29.61
CA LYS A 52 27.62 -3.34 30.23
C LYS A 52 27.54 -3.15 31.76
N SER A 53 26.32 -3.00 32.29
CA SER A 53 26.13 -2.78 33.73
C SER A 53 24.74 -3.25 34.16
N ARG A 54 24.58 -3.46 35.50
CA ARG A 54 23.27 -3.81 36.09
C ARG A 54 22.24 -2.70 35.89
N ILE A 55 22.66 -1.45 35.79
CA ILE A 55 21.74 -0.31 35.52
C ILE A 55 21.21 -0.40 34.09
N GLU A 56 22.10 -0.66 33.13
CA GLU A 56 21.71 -0.85 31.71
C GLU A 56 20.79 -2.07 31.55
N ALA A 57 21.11 -3.18 32.19
CA ALA A 57 20.30 -4.38 32.16
C ALA A 57 18.89 -4.16 32.74
N ARG A 58 18.76 -3.43 33.86
CA ARG A 58 17.44 -3.05 34.41
C ARG A 58 16.67 -2.14 33.49
N ARG A 59 17.33 -1.19 32.81
CA ARG A 59 16.68 -0.31 31.83
C ARG A 59 16.14 -1.14 30.67
N ARG A 60 16.96 -2.07 30.09
CA ARG A 60 16.52 -2.97 29.01
C ARG A 60 15.36 -3.86 29.41
N ALA A 61 15.36 -4.40 30.66
CA ALA A 61 14.25 -5.19 31.16
C ALA A 61 12.96 -4.39 31.27
N ARG A 62 13.01 -3.12 31.68
CA ARG A 62 11.81 -2.23 31.71
C ARG A 62 11.32 -1.91 30.29
N GLU A 63 12.22 -1.54 29.37
CA GLU A 63 11.86 -1.30 27.95
C GLU A 63 11.22 -2.54 27.31
N ALA A 64 11.73 -3.73 27.63
CA ALA A 64 11.16 -5.00 27.18
C ALA A 64 9.79 -5.27 27.81
N ALA A 65 9.59 -4.93 29.09
CA ALA A 65 8.31 -5.06 29.74
C ALA A 65 7.25 -4.13 29.13
N ASP A 66 7.62 -2.88 28.81
CA ASP A 66 6.73 -1.93 28.12
C ASP A 66 6.33 -2.45 26.73
N ALA A 67 7.29 -2.99 25.96
CA ALA A 67 7.04 -3.60 24.66
C ALA A 67 6.11 -4.83 24.77
N ALA A 68 6.37 -5.72 25.70
CA ALA A 68 5.54 -6.89 25.97
C ALA A 68 4.12 -6.50 26.40
N GLN A 69 3.97 -5.47 27.26
CA GLN A 69 2.68 -4.95 27.69
C GLN A 69 1.86 -4.42 26.50
N ALA A 70 2.50 -3.74 25.55
CA ALA A 70 1.85 -3.25 24.33
C ALA A 70 1.31 -4.40 23.49
N VAL A 71 2.09 -5.48 23.29
CA VAL A 71 1.67 -6.68 22.59
C VAL A 71 0.50 -7.36 23.30
N LEU A 72 0.60 -7.57 24.60
CA LEU A 72 -0.45 -8.22 25.39
C LEU A 72 -1.77 -7.46 25.31
N ARG A 73 -1.73 -6.14 25.44
CA ARG A 73 -2.93 -5.29 25.28
C ARG A 73 -3.48 -5.35 23.85
N SER A 74 -2.61 -5.36 22.83
CA SER A 74 -3.04 -5.46 21.44
C SER A 74 -3.75 -6.77 21.14
N GLU A 75 -3.35 -7.86 21.81
CA GLU A 75 -3.93 -9.20 21.68
C GLU A 75 -5.15 -9.44 22.60
N GLY A 76 -5.51 -8.46 23.43
CA GLY A 76 -6.68 -8.53 24.32
C GLY A 76 -6.40 -9.01 25.74
N TYR A 77 -5.15 -9.01 26.19
CA TYR A 77 -4.76 -9.35 27.57
C TYR A 77 -4.58 -8.07 28.40
N TYR A 78 -5.68 -7.41 28.77
CA TYR A 78 -5.64 -6.11 29.43
C TYR A 78 -5.30 -6.18 30.92
N ALA A 79 -5.40 -7.36 31.55
CA ALA A 79 -5.04 -7.61 32.95
C ALA A 79 -3.69 -8.37 33.08
N ALA A 80 -2.86 -8.34 32.04
CA ALA A 80 -1.56 -8.98 32.08
C ALA A 80 -0.61 -8.26 33.05
N GLU A 81 0.17 -9.05 33.78
CA GLU A 81 1.21 -8.58 34.69
C GLU A 81 2.58 -8.96 34.14
N ILE A 82 3.55 -8.03 34.20
CA ILE A 82 4.91 -8.25 33.70
C ILE A 82 5.87 -7.76 34.79
N ASP A 83 6.74 -8.66 35.21
CA ASP A 83 7.80 -8.38 36.19
C ASP A 83 9.16 -8.29 35.49
N PRO A 84 9.77 -7.08 35.36
CA PRO A 84 11.11 -6.91 34.84
C PRO A 84 12.15 -7.22 35.93
N SER A 85 12.96 -8.24 35.70
CA SER A 85 13.97 -8.71 36.63
C SER A 85 15.36 -8.87 35.98
N LEU A 86 16.36 -9.29 36.76
CA LEU A 86 17.66 -9.67 36.26
C LEU A 86 17.87 -11.15 36.53
N GLY A 87 18.38 -11.86 35.51
CA GLY A 87 18.76 -13.26 35.66
C GLY A 87 19.90 -13.47 36.69
N GLU A 88 19.97 -14.67 37.25
CA GLU A 88 21.03 -15.10 38.16
C GLU A 88 22.35 -15.31 37.39
N GLY A 89 23.45 -14.84 37.93
CA GLY A 89 24.79 -15.01 37.36
C GLY A 89 25.66 -13.74 37.49
N GLU A 90 26.93 -13.89 37.11
CA GLU A 90 27.88 -12.76 37.12
C GLU A 90 27.57 -11.71 36.08
N ALA A 91 27.06 -12.10 34.89
CA ALA A 91 26.63 -11.20 33.85
C ALA A 91 25.15 -10.77 34.05
N PRO A 92 24.84 -9.49 34.05
CA PRO A 92 23.47 -9.00 34.28
C PRO A 92 22.59 -9.25 33.05
N GLN A 93 21.83 -10.34 33.03
CA GLN A 93 20.88 -10.63 31.94
C GLN A 93 19.51 -10.01 32.22
N PRO A 94 18.98 -9.18 31.29
CA PRO A 94 17.61 -8.68 31.39
C PRO A 94 16.62 -9.83 31.20
N VAL A 95 15.62 -9.91 32.07
CA VAL A 95 14.57 -10.94 32.03
C VAL A 95 13.23 -10.25 32.27
N ILE A 96 12.20 -10.66 31.57
CA ILE A 96 10.82 -10.33 31.86
C ILE A 96 10.03 -11.62 32.12
N THR A 97 9.28 -11.63 33.22
CA THR A 97 8.35 -12.71 33.52
C THR A 97 6.92 -12.22 33.24
N VAL A 98 6.25 -12.88 32.32
CA VAL A 98 4.92 -12.50 31.85
C VAL A 98 3.87 -13.41 32.41
N THR A 99 2.85 -12.83 33.04
CA THR A 99 1.61 -13.51 33.44
C THR A 99 0.49 -12.92 32.60
N ALA A 100 0.17 -13.55 31.46
CA ALA A 100 -0.80 -13.02 30.49
C ALA A 100 -2.22 -12.89 31.10
N GLY A 101 -2.57 -13.77 32.01
CA GLY A 101 -3.90 -13.79 32.61
C GLY A 101 -5.00 -14.21 31.63
N ARG A 102 -6.24 -13.79 31.89
CA ARG A 102 -7.39 -14.11 31.08
C ARG A 102 -7.52 -13.14 29.91
N ARG A 103 -7.79 -13.67 28.72
CA ARG A 103 -8.06 -12.87 27.52
C ARG A 103 -9.45 -12.24 27.60
N PHE A 104 -9.55 -10.95 27.28
CA PHE A 104 -10.83 -10.24 27.25
C PHE A 104 -11.53 -10.51 25.91
N LEU A 105 -12.84 -10.62 25.95
CA LEU A 105 -13.68 -10.94 24.80
C LEU A 105 -14.53 -9.72 24.40
N LEU A 106 -14.82 -9.61 23.12
CA LEU A 106 -15.74 -8.60 22.60
C LEU A 106 -17.16 -8.82 23.15
N ALA A 107 -17.77 -7.77 23.67
CA ALA A 107 -19.17 -7.78 24.10
C ALA A 107 -19.91 -6.60 23.48
N ALA A 108 -21.03 -6.89 22.82
CA ALA A 108 -21.99 -5.92 22.26
C ALA A 108 -21.32 -4.76 21.44
N PRO A 109 -20.47 -5.04 20.43
CA PRO A 109 -19.97 -3.98 19.57
C PRO A 109 -21.14 -3.30 18.85
N LYS A 110 -21.16 -1.96 18.79
CA LYS A 110 -22.28 -1.20 18.21
C LYS A 110 -21.82 0.06 17.50
N ILE A 111 -22.66 0.51 16.56
CA ILE A 111 -22.53 1.81 15.91
C ILE A 111 -23.51 2.77 16.57
N ASP A 112 -23.04 3.98 16.91
CA ASP A 112 -23.80 5.11 17.39
C ASP A 112 -23.75 6.22 16.34
N TRP A 113 -24.92 6.54 15.79
CA TRP A 113 -25.03 7.55 14.72
C TRP A 113 -25.07 8.94 15.34
N VAL A 114 -24.14 9.79 14.92
CA VAL A 114 -24.05 11.19 15.36
C VAL A 114 -24.65 12.09 14.28
N GLY A 115 -25.68 12.86 14.65
CA GLY A 115 -26.40 13.72 13.69
C GLY A 115 -27.41 12.95 12.83
N ASP A 116 -27.35 13.13 11.50
CA ASP A 116 -28.27 12.48 10.58
C ASP A 116 -28.02 10.97 10.48
N VAL A 117 -29.07 10.19 10.66
CA VAL A 117 -29.01 8.72 10.54
C VAL A 117 -29.09 8.35 9.07
N PRO A 118 -28.18 7.52 8.51
CA PRO A 118 -28.23 7.10 7.13
C PRO A 118 -29.41 6.13 6.88
N ASP A 119 -29.69 5.86 5.60
CA ASP A 119 -30.72 4.90 5.22
C ASP A 119 -30.44 3.46 5.73
N ALA A 120 -31.45 2.60 5.74
CA ALA A 120 -31.36 1.24 6.27
C ALA A 120 -30.29 0.38 5.57
N ASP A 121 -30.08 0.60 4.26
CA ASP A 121 -29.08 -0.15 3.50
C ASP A 121 -27.64 0.25 3.89
N ALA A 122 -27.41 1.54 4.15
CA ALA A 122 -26.14 2.02 4.64
C ALA A 122 -25.86 1.60 6.09
N GLN A 123 -26.89 1.62 6.96
CA GLN A 123 -26.78 1.08 8.32
C GLN A 123 -26.38 -0.39 8.30
N ALA A 124 -27.11 -1.22 7.55
CA ALA A 124 -26.80 -2.65 7.41
C ALA A 124 -25.41 -2.91 6.81
N ALA A 125 -24.95 -2.05 5.87
CA ALA A 125 -23.61 -2.14 5.32
C ALA A 125 -22.54 -1.82 6.38
N GLY A 126 -22.77 -0.80 7.22
CA GLY A 126 -21.89 -0.45 8.35
C GLY A 126 -21.78 -1.57 9.36
N ASP A 127 -22.91 -2.14 9.81
CA ASP A 127 -22.97 -3.25 10.75
C ASP A 127 -22.23 -4.49 10.21
N LYS A 128 -22.44 -4.82 8.95
CA LYS A 128 -21.71 -5.91 8.28
C LYS A 128 -20.21 -5.64 8.18
N ALA A 129 -19.83 -4.42 7.86
CA ALA A 129 -18.43 -4.03 7.68
C ALA A 129 -17.66 -3.95 9.00
N MET A 130 -18.32 -3.70 10.11
CA MET A 130 -17.72 -3.75 11.45
C MET A 130 -17.00 -5.07 11.68
N ALA A 131 -17.60 -6.20 11.24
CA ALA A 131 -17.01 -7.54 11.24
C ALA A 131 -16.45 -8.00 12.60
N LEU A 132 -16.99 -7.46 13.69
CA LEU A 132 -16.68 -7.87 15.06
C LEU A 132 -17.80 -8.78 15.59
N LYS A 133 -17.42 -9.94 16.12
CA LYS A 133 -18.36 -10.90 16.69
C LYS A 133 -18.28 -10.88 18.21
N ALA A 134 -19.41 -10.76 18.88
CA ALA A 134 -19.49 -10.96 20.33
C ALA A 134 -18.91 -12.34 20.70
N GLY A 135 -18.15 -12.41 21.79
CA GLY A 135 -17.42 -13.59 22.22
C GLY A 135 -16.10 -13.84 21.51
N GLY A 136 -15.77 -13.07 20.47
CA GLY A 136 -14.45 -13.08 19.86
C GLY A 136 -13.39 -12.36 20.71
N PRO A 137 -12.09 -12.52 20.43
CA PRO A 137 -11.03 -11.89 21.19
C PRO A 137 -11.08 -10.36 21.05
N GLY A 138 -10.90 -9.65 22.16
CA GLY A 138 -10.92 -8.18 22.23
C GLY A 138 -9.63 -7.53 21.76
N ARG A 139 -9.17 -7.85 20.55
CA ARG A 139 -7.93 -7.34 19.97
C ARG A 139 -8.03 -5.86 19.61
N ALA A 140 -7.14 -5.03 20.13
CA ALA A 140 -7.14 -3.60 19.85
C ALA A 140 -7.01 -3.27 18.36
N VAL A 141 -6.19 -3.99 17.61
CA VAL A 141 -6.01 -3.78 16.17
C VAL A 141 -7.30 -4.01 15.38
N GLU A 142 -8.08 -5.02 15.75
CA GLU A 142 -9.37 -5.33 15.09
C GLU A 142 -10.44 -4.28 15.42
N VAL A 143 -10.46 -3.83 16.67
CA VAL A 143 -11.35 -2.74 17.14
C VAL A 143 -11.03 -1.43 16.41
N ILE A 144 -9.75 -1.08 16.25
CA ILE A 144 -9.32 0.11 15.51
C ILE A 144 -9.67 -0.01 14.02
N ALA A 145 -9.37 -1.14 13.40
CA ALA A 145 -9.63 -1.36 11.98
C ALA A 145 -11.12 -1.38 11.61
N ALA A 146 -11.98 -1.78 12.55
CA ALA A 146 -13.43 -1.81 12.33
C ALA A 146 -13.99 -0.41 12.01
N GLU A 147 -13.51 0.63 12.66
CA GLU A 147 -13.92 2.01 12.42
C GLU A 147 -13.72 2.43 10.95
N GLY A 148 -12.52 2.18 10.41
CA GLY A 148 -12.23 2.49 9.00
C GLY A 148 -13.09 1.67 8.02
N ARG A 149 -13.36 0.39 8.35
CA ARG A 149 -14.24 -0.45 7.54
C ARG A 149 -15.68 0.06 7.52
N ILE A 150 -16.21 0.49 8.68
CA ILE A 150 -17.56 1.06 8.81
C ILE A 150 -17.66 2.31 7.92
N VAL A 151 -16.75 3.28 8.11
CA VAL A 151 -16.74 4.53 7.33
C VAL A 151 -16.68 4.23 5.82
N ALA A 152 -15.75 3.37 5.39
CA ALA A 152 -15.61 3.01 3.97
C ALA A 152 -16.89 2.36 3.41
N ALA A 153 -17.55 1.51 4.19
CA ALA A 153 -18.80 0.86 3.76
C ALA A 153 -19.95 1.87 3.56
N ILE A 154 -20.03 2.87 4.42
CA ILE A 154 -21.04 3.93 4.36
C ILE A 154 -20.74 4.87 3.19
N GLN A 155 -19.47 5.23 2.98
CA GLN A 155 -19.05 6.02 1.81
C GLN A 155 -19.41 5.32 0.49
N LYS A 156 -19.28 4.00 0.40
CA LYS A 156 -19.70 3.20 -0.76
C LYS A 156 -21.22 3.22 -1.01
N ARG A 157 -22.01 3.61 -0.01
CA ARG A 157 -23.46 3.79 -0.12
C ARG A 157 -23.88 5.20 -0.48
N GLY A 158 -22.92 6.05 -0.80
CA GLY A 158 -23.17 7.41 -1.25
C GLY A 158 -23.03 8.50 -0.19
N TYR A 159 -22.68 8.16 1.03
CA TYR A 159 -22.44 9.09 2.13
C TYR A 159 -20.97 9.52 2.11
N ALA A 160 -20.61 10.31 1.10
CA ALA A 160 -19.21 10.63 0.80
C ALA A 160 -18.46 11.31 1.94
N ASP A 161 -19.17 12.09 2.76
CA ASP A 161 -18.60 12.86 3.87
C ASP A 161 -18.64 12.07 5.19
N ALA A 162 -18.98 10.78 5.15
CA ALA A 162 -19.00 9.95 6.33
C ALA A 162 -17.63 9.94 7.01
N ALA A 163 -17.63 10.20 8.31
CA ALA A 163 -16.45 10.30 9.15
C ALA A 163 -16.69 9.64 10.51
N ALA A 164 -15.61 9.19 11.15
CA ALA A 164 -15.66 8.71 12.52
C ALA A 164 -15.40 9.86 13.49
N ALA A 165 -16.30 10.02 14.48
CA ALA A 165 -16.03 10.78 15.69
C ALA A 165 -15.26 9.90 16.69
N PRO A 166 -14.64 10.45 17.73
CA PRO A 166 -13.89 9.66 18.71
C PRO A 166 -14.74 8.50 19.26
N ARG A 167 -14.28 7.27 19.03
CA ARG A 167 -14.93 6.04 19.54
C ARG A 167 -14.79 5.93 21.04
N GLU A 168 -15.71 5.24 21.67
CA GLU A 168 -15.64 4.85 23.06
C GLU A 168 -15.36 3.35 23.17
N VAL A 169 -14.37 2.95 23.99
CA VAL A 169 -14.05 1.54 24.24
C VAL A 169 -13.98 1.31 25.73
N ILE A 170 -14.94 0.57 26.27
CA ILE A 170 -14.99 0.20 27.67
C ILE A 170 -14.33 -1.17 27.83
N VAL A 171 -13.26 -1.24 28.62
CA VAL A 171 -12.61 -2.48 29.04
C VAL A 171 -13.06 -2.78 30.46
N ASP A 172 -13.90 -3.80 30.62
CA ASP A 172 -14.47 -4.18 31.91
C ASP A 172 -13.71 -5.39 32.48
N HIS A 173 -13.01 -5.13 33.59
CA HIS A 173 -12.21 -6.15 34.28
C HIS A 173 -13.06 -7.11 35.12
N SER A 174 -14.31 -6.77 35.42
CA SER A 174 -15.19 -7.61 36.24
C SER A 174 -15.69 -8.84 35.47
N ASP A 175 -15.98 -8.67 34.15
CA ASP A 175 -16.48 -9.72 33.30
C ASP A 175 -15.50 -10.08 32.16
N PHE A 176 -14.32 -9.46 32.13
CA PHE A 176 -13.28 -9.65 31.09
C PHE A 176 -13.81 -9.35 29.69
N SER A 177 -14.51 -8.23 29.54
CA SER A 177 -15.09 -7.83 28.25
C SER A 177 -14.54 -6.51 27.73
N VAL A 178 -14.63 -6.37 26.38
CA VAL A 178 -14.34 -5.13 25.64
C VAL A 178 -15.58 -4.73 24.87
N ARG A 179 -16.12 -3.53 25.15
CA ARG A 179 -17.35 -2.99 24.55
C ARG A 179 -17.03 -1.77 23.69
N PRO A 180 -16.74 -1.93 22.39
CA PRO A 180 -16.51 -0.80 21.50
C PRO A 180 -17.84 -0.18 21.05
N THR A 181 -17.92 1.14 21.08
CA THR A 181 -18.99 1.96 20.50
C THR A 181 -18.35 2.88 19.46
N TYR A 182 -18.72 2.69 18.18
CA TYR A 182 -18.25 3.50 17.07
C TYR A 182 -19.21 4.65 16.83
N ARG A 183 -18.72 5.88 17.01
CA ARG A 183 -19.51 7.09 16.79
C ARG A 183 -19.28 7.54 15.36
N ILE A 184 -20.30 7.46 14.52
CA ILE A 184 -20.19 7.71 13.08
C ILE A 184 -21.11 8.86 12.68
N GLU A 185 -20.54 9.87 12.07
CA GLU A 185 -21.23 10.96 11.38
C GLU A 185 -21.38 10.54 9.90
N ALA A 186 -22.62 10.22 9.50
CA ALA A 186 -22.84 9.76 8.12
C ALA A 186 -22.80 10.90 7.10
N GLY A 187 -23.22 12.10 7.51
CA GLY A 187 -23.46 13.20 6.58
C GLY A 187 -24.68 12.98 5.69
N LYS A 188 -24.73 13.65 4.55
CA LYS A 188 -25.85 13.55 3.60
C LYS A 188 -25.54 12.60 2.44
N LEU A 189 -26.58 11.97 1.90
CA LEU A 189 -26.47 11.20 0.67
C LEU A 189 -26.06 12.12 -0.49
N VAL A 190 -24.96 11.79 -1.14
CA VAL A 190 -24.39 12.56 -2.26
C VAL A 190 -24.75 11.89 -3.58
N ARG A 191 -25.22 12.70 -4.52
CA ARG A 191 -25.40 12.31 -5.93
C ARG A 191 -24.39 13.03 -6.79
N LEU A 192 -23.87 12.34 -7.79
CA LEU A 192 -22.88 12.88 -8.69
C LEU A 192 -23.51 13.83 -9.72
N ASN A 193 -22.84 14.92 -9.98
CA ASN A 193 -23.09 15.81 -11.11
C ASN A 193 -22.13 15.45 -12.27
N GLY A 194 -21.87 16.38 -13.17
CA GLY A 194 -20.86 16.25 -14.23
C GLY A 194 -19.42 16.32 -13.70
N LEU A 195 -18.49 16.41 -14.65
CA LEU A 195 -17.07 16.59 -14.36
C LEU A 195 -16.71 18.07 -14.40
N ASP A 196 -15.98 18.53 -13.40
CA ASP A 196 -15.29 19.81 -13.39
C ASP A 196 -13.83 19.59 -13.76
N MET A 197 -13.43 20.10 -14.94
CA MET A 197 -12.14 19.79 -15.55
C MET A 197 -11.14 20.92 -15.31
N HIS A 198 -10.08 20.62 -14.58
CA HIS A 198 -8.93 21.49 -14.37
C HIS A 198 -7.73 20.98 -15.17
N THR A 199 -7.58 21.47 -16.40
CA THR A 199 -6.45 21.14 -17.26
C THR A 199 -6.02 22.36 -18.09
N ARG A 200 -4.72 22.54 -18.21
CA ARG A 200 -4.10 23.46 -19.17
C ARG A 200 -3.57 22.70 -20.40
N GLY A 201 -3.85 21.42 -20.47
CA GLY A 201 -3.36 20.51 -21.48
C GLY A 201 -4.19 20.47 -22.75
N ARG A 202 -3.96 19.45 -23.56
CA ARG A 202 -4.58 19.22 -24.88
C ARG A 202 -5.82 18.33 -24.82
N THR A 203 -6.08 17.72 -23.68
CA THR A 203 -7.15 16.73 -23.51
C THR A 203 -8.52 17.36 -23.67
N LYS A 204 -9.35 16.76 -24.51
CA LYS A 204 -10.72 17.21 -24.77
C LYS A 204 -11.65 16.82 -23.61
N PRO A 205 -12.37 17.77 -22.98
CA PRO A 205 -13.28 17.48 -21.87
C PRO A 205 -14.36 16.45 -22.21
N ASP A 206 -14.93 16.51 -23.42
CA ASP A 206 -15.97 15.57 -23.84
C ASP A 206 -15.48 14.13 -23.96
N TRP A 207 -14.19 13.94 -24.27
CA TRP A 207 -13.60 12.61 -24.28
C TRP A 207 -13.48 12.05 -22.86
N VAL A 208 -13.06 12.88 -21.88
CA VAL A 208 -12.99 12.46 -20.46
C VAL A 208 -14.38 12.16 -19.91
N ARG A 209 -15.39 12.99 -20.23
CA ARG A 209 -16.78 12.75 -19.80
C ARG A 209 -17.32 11.40 -20.24
N ARG A 210 -16.95 10.93 -21.44
CA ARG A 210 -17.36 9.59 -21.93
C ARG A 210 -16.69 8.44 -21.19
N LEU A 211 -15.59 8.70 -20.49
CA LEU A 211 -14.88 7.69 -19.71
C LEU A 211 -15.45 7.52 -18.31
N ALA A 212 -16.24 8.48 -17.83
CA ALA A 212 -16.84 8.40 -16.50
C ALA A 212 -17.80 7.19 -16.41
N PRO A 213 -17.62 6.31 -15.41
CA PRO A 213 -18.47 5.12 -15.24
C PRO A 213 -19.77 5.42 -14.48
N TRP A 214 -20.23 6.68 -14.49
CA TRP A 214 -21.49 7.15 -13.88
C TRP A 214 -22.20 8.15 -14.79
N LYS A 215 -23.47 8.40 -14.48
CA LYS A 215 -24.29 9.45 -15.08
C LYS A 215 -24.61 10.54 -14.04
N PRO A 216 -24.89 11.78 -14.46
CA PRO A 216 -25.42 12.79 -13.56
C PRO A 216 -26.68 12.28 -12.85
N GLY A 217 -26.75 12.46 -11.52
CA GLY A 217 -27.82 11.96 -10.67
C GLY A 217 -27.55 10.59 -10.02
N ASP A 218 -26.57 9.82 -10.49
CA ASP A 218 -26.18 8.56 -9.83
C ASP A 218 -25.68 8.84 -8.41
N VAL A 219 -25.94 7.90 -7.51
CA VAL A 219 -25.39 7.93 -6.15
C VAL A 219 -23.85 7.84 -6.22
N TYR A 220 -23.20 8.62 -5.39
CA TYR A 220 -21.74 8.60 -5.26
C TYR A 220 -21.24 7.19 -4.91
N ASP A 221 -20.18 6.79 -5.57
CA ASP A 221 -19.46 5.56 -5.33
C ASP A 221 -17.96 5.83 -5.52
N PRO A 222 -17.14 5.73 -4.46
CA PRO A 222 -15.71 6.01 -4.55
C PRO A 222 -14.98 5.07 -5.52
N ASP A 223 -15.45 3.83 -5.69
CA ASP A 223 -14.84 2.88 -6.61
C ASP A 223 -15.00 3.33 -8.07
N LYS A 224 -16.13 3.97 -8.42
CA LYS A 224 -16.36 4.54 -9.75
C LYS A 224 -15.47 5.76 -10.01
N VAL A 225 -15.27 6.61 -8.99
CA VAL A 225 -14.36 7.76 -9.09
C VAL A 225 -12.93 7.31 -9.30
N ALA A 226 -12.46 6.34 -8.51
CA ALA A 226 -11.15 5.72 -8.66
C ALA A 226 -10.98 5.00 -10.02
N GLU A 227 -12.06 4.41 -10.55
CA GLU A 227 -12.05 3.78 -11.87
C GLU A 227 -11.78 4.80 -13.00
N LEU A 228 -12.37 6.00 -12.94
CA LEU A 228 -12.07 7.05 -13.91
C LEU A 228 -10.59 7.47 -13.82
N GLU A 229 -10.07 7.66 -12.62
CA GLU A 229 -8.66 7.99 -12.40
C GLU A 229 -7.74 6.95 -13.02
N ARG A 230 -7.98 5.68 -12.74
CA ARG A 230 -7.23 4.55 -13.29
C ARG A 230 -7.29 4.52 -14.82
N ARG A 231 -8.50 4.69 -15.43
CA ARG A 231 -8.67 4.76 -16.89
C ARG A 231 -7.81 5.85 -17.53
N LEU A 232 -7.71 7.00 -16.88
CA LEU A 232 -6.88 8.12 -17.36
C LEU A 232 -5.40 7.85 -17.18
N LEU A 233 -4.97 7.31 -16.03
CA LEU A 233 -3.58 6.94 -15.74
C LEU A 233 -3.05 5.88 -16.71
N ASP A 234 -3.84 4.86 -17.01
CA ASP A 234 -3.47 3.72 -17.88
C ASP A 234 -3.19 4.16 -19.33
N THR A 235 -3.63 5.34 -19.74
CA THR A 235 -3.32 5.88 -21.07
C THR A 235 -1.84 6.24 -21.23
N GLY A 236 -1.13 6.50 -20.12
CA GLY A 236 0.28 6.93 -20.13
C GLY A 236 0.51 8.33 -20.71
N ALA A 237 -0.52 9.11 -21.01
CA ALA A 237 -0.41 10.44 -21.63
C ALA A 237 -0.19 11.58 -20.63
N TYR A 238 -0.27 11.30 -19.34
CA TYR A 238 -0.22 12.28 -18.26
C TYR A 238 0.95 12.04 -17.31
N ASN A 239 1.51 13.11 -16.76
CA ASN A 239 2.46 13.05 -15.64
C ASN A 239 1.74 12.83 -14.31
N SER A 240 0.56 13.45 -14.17
CA SER A 240 -0.31 13.22 -13.03
C SER A 240 -1.77 13.32 -13.43
N VAL A 241 -2.57 12.53 -12.75
CA VAL A 241 -4.03 12.53 -12.83
C VAL A 241 -4.53 12.53 -11.40
N THR A 242 -5.53 13.36 -11.12
CA THR A 242 -6.27 13.35 -9.86
C THR A 242 -7.75 13.44 -10.18
N VAL A 243 -8.51 12.51 -9.67
CA VAL A 243 -9.97 12.49 -9.79
C VAL A 243 -10.56 12.40 -8.39
N ALA A 244 -11.26 13.44 -7.96
CA ALA A 244 -11.80 13.52 -6.62
C ALA A 244 -13.19 14.16 -6.61
N LEU A 245 -14.01 13.75 -5.65
CA LEU A 245 -15.26 14.45 -5.39
C LEU A 245 -14.96 15.88 -4.92
N ALA A 246 -15.68 16.87 -5.43
CA ALA A 246 -15.55 18.24 -4.97
C ALA A 246 -15.90 18.38 -3.48
N PRO A 247 -15.44 19.42 -2.79
CA PRO A 247 -15.83 19.68 -1.41
C PRO A 247 -17.35 19.81 -1.24
N GLU A 248 -17.86 19.56 -0.03
CA GLU A 248 -19.28 19.66 0.30
C GLU A 248 -19.88 21.03 -0.09
N THR A 249 -19.10 22.09 0.05
CA THR A 249 -19.49 23.47 -0.33
C THR A 249 -19.82 23.65 -1.81
N ALA A 250 -19.35 22.75 -2.68
CA ALA A 250 -19.65 22.75 -4.11
C ALA A 250 -20.93 21.98 -4.47
N THR A 251 -21.68 21.50 -3.46
CA THR A 251 -22.95 20.80 -3.67
C THR A 251 -24.05 21.80 -4.07
N VAL A 252 -24.67 21.58 -5.22
CA VAL A 252 -25.80 22.40 -5.72
C VAL A 252 -26.97 21.49 -5.95
N ASN A 253 -28.12 21.79 -5.30
CA ASN A 253 -29.35 20.99 -5.41
C ASN A 253 -29.15 19.47 -5.11
N GLY A 254 -28.30 19.15 -4.15
CA GLY A 254 -27.98 17.76 -3.79
C GLY A 254 -27.06 17.03 -4.78
N LEU A 255 -26.56 17.72 -5.81
CA LEU A 255 -25.62 17.19 -6.78
C LEU A 255 -24.22 17.77 -6.54
N ARG A 256 -23.19 16.92 -6.55
CA ARG A 256 -21.79 17.31 -6.33
C ARG A 256 -20.95 16.93 -7.55
N PRO A 257 -20.14 17.85 -8.11
CA PRO A 257 -19.29 17.54 -9.26
C PRO A 257 -18.06 16.71 -8.83
N VAL A 258 -17.50 15.97 -9.79
CA VAL A 258 -16.19 15.33 -9.64
C VAL A 258 -15.15 16.21 -10.33
N VAL A 259 -14.13 16.61 -9.59
CA VAL A 259 -13.00 17.41 -10.09
C VAL A 259 -11.98 16.48 -10.74
N VAL A 260 -11.60 16.79 -11.98
CA VAL A 260 -10.55 16.07 -12.70
C VAL A 260 -9.41 17.02 -13.01
N SER A 261 -8.25 16.79 -12.43
CA SER A 261 -7.03 17.55 -12.67
C SER A 261 -6.07 16.72 -13.48
N LEU A 262 -5.64 17.26 -14.64
CA LEU A 262 -4.72 16.56 -15.56
C LEU A 262 -3.47 17.42 -15.79
N ALA A 263 -2.30 16.80 -15.66
CA ALA A 263 -1.03 17.36 -16.10
C ALA A 263 -0.49 16.53 -17.27
N ASP A 264 -0.56 17.07 -18.47
CA ASP A 264 -0.09 16.39 -19.68
C ASP A 264 1.43 16.13 -19.61
N ARG A 265 1.88 15.03 -20.18
CA ARG A 265 3.30 14.81 -20.48
C ARG A 265 3.83 15.83 -21.50
N PRO A 266 5.15 16.05 -21.61
CA PRO A 266 5.76 16.78 -22.72
C PRO A 266 5.17 16.29 -24.06
N ARG A 267 5.08 17.21 -25.03
CA ARG A 267 4.44 16.88 -26.35
C ARG A 267 5.13 15.71 -27.04
N SER A 268 6.43 15.60 -26.87
CA SER A 268 7.22 14.49 -27.42
C SER A 268 8.42 14.20 -26.57
N THR A 269 8.86 12.96 -26.61
CA THR A 269 10.14 12.49 -26.03
C THR A 269 10.96 11.82 -27.12
N ILE A 270 12.28 11.92 -26.99
CA ILE A 270 13.24 11.20 -27.84
C ILE A 270 14.12 10.41 -26.87
N ASP A 271 14.15 9.10 -27.09
CA ASP A 271 15.03 8.18 -26.37
C ASP A 271 16.06 7.65 -27.38
N LEU A 272 17.35 7.73 -27.06
CA LEU A 272 18.45 7.21 -27.87
C LEU A 272 19.16 6.12 -27.07
N GLY A 273 19.35 4.98 -27.69
CA GLY A 273 20.03 3.83 -27.13
C GLY A 273 21.26 3.44 -27.95
N VAL A 274 22.30 2.97 -27.27
CA VAL A 274 23.44 2.29 -27.86
C VAL A 274 23.58 0.95 -27.14
N ASN A 275 23.60 -0.13 -27.89
CA ASN A 275 23.74 -1.48 -27.37
C ASN A 275 24.90 -2.21 -27.99
N TYR A 276 25.49 -3.14 -27.26
CA TYR A 276 26.47 -4.08 -27.76
C TYR A 276 26.13 -5.48 -27.25
N SER A 277 26.06 -6.42 -28.14
CA SER A 277 25.84 -7.84 -27.82
C SER A 277 26.86 -8.69 -28.56
N THR A 278 27.37 -9.72 -27.91
CA THR A 278 28.30 -10.67 -28.55
C THR A 278 27.64 -11.48 -29.67
N SER A 279 26.31 -11.58 -29.69
CA SER A 279 25.52 -12.28 -30.71
C SER A 279 24.96 -11.37 -31.80
N GLU A 280 24.68 -10.09 -31.47
CA GLU A 280 24.02 -9.14 -32.39
C GLU A 280 24.96 -8.02 -32.87
N GLY A 281 26.18 -7.93 -32.31
CA GLY A 281 27.14 -6.88 -32.63
C GLY A 281 26.77 -5.54 -32.00
N GLU A 282 27.25 -4.45 -32.61
CA GLU A 282 26.96 -3.08 -32.24
C GLU A 282 25.59 -2.65 -32.79
N GLY A 283 24.83 -1.94 -31.99
CA GLY A 283 23.52 -1.43 -32.37
C GLY A 283 23.22 -0.06 -31.79
N VAL A 284 22.42 0.69 -32.54
CA VAL A 284 21.85 1.96 -32.10
C VAL A 284 20.34 1.94 -32.29
N ASP A 285 19.63 2.55 -31.40
CA ASP A 285 18.18 2.73 -31.54
C ASP A 285 17.77 4.15 -31.22
N ALA A 286 16.72 4.61 -31.86
CA ALA A 286 16.11 5.90 -31.66
C ALA A 286 14.59 5.72 -31.61
N LYS A 287 13.99 6.18 -30.50
CA LYS A 287 12.54 6.14 -30.29
C LYS A 287 12.02 7.55 -30.08
N TRP A 288 11.16 7.99 -30.97
CA TRP A 288 10.42 9.24 -30.81
C TRP A 288 8.97 8.92 -30.48
N VAL A 289 8.46 9.55 -29.41
CA VAL A 289 7.08 9.36 -28.97
C VAL A 289 6.40 10.72 -28.89
N ARG A 290 5.22 10.84 -29.50
CA ARG A 290 4.38 12.02 -29.41
C ARG A 290 3.10 11.69 -28.69
N TYR A 291 2.80 12.44 -27.63
CA TYR A 291 1.66 12.24 -26.76
C TYR A 291 0.52 13.20 -27.07
N ASN A 292 -0.71 12.68 -26.96
CA ASN A 292 -1.97 13.42 -26.90
C ASN A 292 -2.14 14.46 -28.02
N ARG A 293 -1.91 14.06 -29.28
CA ARG A 293 -2.00 14.94 -30.46
C ARG A 293 -3.46 15.33 -30.76
N PHE A 294 -4.37 14.36 -30.64
CA PHE A 294 -5.79 14.54 -30.96
C PHE A 294 -6.64 14.90 -29.77
N GLY A 295 -6.05 15.01 -28.56
CA GLY A 295 -6.75 15.33 -27.32
C GLY A 295 -7.55 14.16 -26.75
N ARG A 296 -7.14 12.92 -27.05
CA ARG A 296 -7.78 11.67 -26.59
C ARG A 296 -6.75 10.72 -25.98
N ALA A 297 -5.71 11.28 -25.41
CA ALA A 297 -4.56 10.52 -24.84
C ALA A 297 -3.89 9.57 -25.85
N ASP A 298 -4.00 9.87 -27.14
CA ASP A 298 -3.37 9.13 -28.23
C ASP A 298 -1.85 9.20 -28.15
N THR A 299 -1.18 8.15 -28.63
CA THR A 299 0.29 8.06 -28.68
C THR A 299 0.73 7.64 -30.08
N LEU A 300 1.61 8.44 -30.70
CA LEU A 300 2.30 8.11 -31.93
C LEU A 300 3.76 7.82 -31.60
N THR A 301 4.22 6.61 -31.92
CA THR A 301 5.60 6.17 -31.68
C THR A 301 6.27 5.90 -33.02
N VAL A 302 7.48 6.42 -33.18
CA VAL A 302 8.39 6.05 -34.30
C VAL A 302 9.61 5.43 -33.64
N LEU A 303 9.93 4.21 -34.04
CA LEU A 303 11.11 3.45 -33.61
C LEU A 303 11.98 3.15 -34.80
N ALA A 304 13.26 3.53 -34.75
CA ALA A 304 14.29 3.14 -35.66
C ALA A 304 15.37 2.38 -34.91
N LYS A 305 15.73 1.18 -35.38
CA LYS A 305 16.82 0.35 -34.85
C LYS A 305 17.77 0.04 -36.01
N TYR A 306 19.04 0.19 -35.76
CA TYR A 306 20.10 -0.21 -36.68
C TYR A 306 21.14 -1.00 -35.91
N ALA A 307 21.23 -2.28 -36.21
CA ALA A 307 22.22 -3.19 -35.65
C ALA A 307 22.84 -4.01 -36.79
N GLN A 308 23.89 -4.74 -36.50
CA GLN A 308 24.62 -5.52 -37.50
C GLN A 308 23.73 -6.56 -38.20
N ILE A 309 22.82 -7.18 -37.47
CA ILE A 309 21.94 -8.24 -37.95
C ILE A 309 20.48 -7.82 -38.12
N GLU A 310 20.06 -6.66 -37.53
CA GLU A 310 18.67 -6.21 -37.54
C GLU A 310 18.58 -4.72 -37.88
N ARG A 311 17.75 -4.38 -38.86
CA ARG A 311 17.37 -3.02 -39.21
C ARG A 311 15.85 -2.93 -39.14
N LEU A 312 15.34 -2.04 -38.29
CA LEU A 312 13.91 -1.89 -38.06
C LEU A 312 13.52 -0.41 -38.17
N LEU A 313 12.48 -0.13 -38.93
CA LEU A 313 11.75 1.14 -38.89
C LEU A 313 10.28 0.84 -38.61
N GLN A 314 9.73 1.35 -37.54
CA GLN A 314 8.35 1.07 -37.15
C GLN A 314 7.63 2.36 -36.75
N ILE A 315 6.39 2.51 -37.18
CA ILE A 315 5.46 3.56 -36.77
C ILE A 315 4.26 2.90 -36.16
N GLU A 316 3.91 3.30 -34.93
CA GLU A 316 2.74 2.80 -34.21
C GLU A 316 1.86 3.96 -33.74
N LEU A 317 0.57 3.89 -34.06
CA LEU A 317 -0.47 4.75 -33.50
C LEU A 317 -1.29 3.95 -32.50
N SER A 318 -1.38 4.45 -31.27
CA SER A 318 -2.21 3.89 -30.20
C SER A 318 -3.29 4.89 -29.82
N LEU A 319 -4.55 4.45 -29.81
CA LEU A 319 -5.71 5.23 -29.45
C LEU A 319 -6.42 4.53 -28.28
N PRO A 320 -6.13 4.91 -27.03
CA PRO A 320 -6.79 4.32 -25.86
C PRO A 320 -8.27 4.73 -25.82
N HIS A 321 -9.11 3.86 -25.28
CA HIS A 321 -10.56 4.08 -25.15
C HIS A 321 -11.24 4.46 -26.49
N TRP A 322 -10.88 3.77 -27.55
CA TRP A 322 -11.27 4.11 -28.95
C TRP A 322 -12.79 4.19 -29.13
N LEU A 323 -13.50 3.08 -29.03
CA LEU A 323 -14.97 3.01 -29.14
C LEU A 323 -15.64 2.86 -27.78
N ARG A 324 -15.02 2.12 -26.89
CA ARG A 324 -15.51 1.84 -25.54
C ARG A 324 -14.39 2.06 -24.52
N PRO A 325 -14.71 2.35 -23.25
CA PRO A 325 -13.73 2.33 -22.19
C PRO A 325 -12.91 1.01 -22.19
N GLN A 326 -11.62 1.10 -21.87
CA GLN A 326 -10.68 -0.03 -21.78
C GLN A 326 -10.39 -0.75 -23.13
N GLN A 327 -10.86 -0.24 -24.24
CA GLN A 327 -10.55 -0.76 -25.59
C GLN A 327 -9.50 0.12 -26.27
N THR A 328 -8.32 -0.42 -26.57
CA THR A 328 -7.26 0.32 -27.27
C THR A 328 -7.18 -0.13 -28.72
N PHE A 329 -7.30 0.80 -29.65
CA PHE A 329 -6.98 0.56 -31.04
C PHE A 329 -5.50 0.84 -31.27
N LYS A 330 -4.79 -0.11 -31.91
CA LYS A 330 -3.39 0.03 -32.32
C LYS A 330 -3.27 -0.25 -33.81
N ALA A 331 -2.63 0.69 -34.51
CA ALA A 331 -2.21 0.48 -35.90
C ALA A 331 -0.69 0.57 -35.96
N ARG A 332 -0.07 -0.41 -36.60
CA ARG A 332 1.38 -0.50 -36.73
C ARG A 332 1.74 -0.77 -38.17
N ILE A 333 2.76 -0.08 -38.67
CA ILE A 333 3.42 -0.33 -39.95
C ILE A 333 4.92 -0.30 -39.70
N GLY A 334 5.66 -1.17 -40.33
CA GLY A 334 7.12 -1.23 -40.19
C GLY A 334 7.76 -1.96 -41.34
N ALA A 335 9.04 -1.72 -41.49
CA ALA A 335 9.96 -2.47 -42.37
C ALA A 335 11.04 -3.06 -41.46
N ILE A 336 11.35 -4.32 -41.69
CA ILE A 336 12.40 -5.06 -40.99
C ILE A 336 13.31 -5.73 -42.04
N ASP A 337 14.61 -5.67 -41.82
CA ASP A 337 15.62 -6.41 -42.57
C ASP A 337 16.49 -7.15 -41.56
N ASN A 338 16.38 -8.47 -41.57
CA ASN A 338 17.14 -9.37 -40.69
C ASN A 338 18.11 -10.17 -41.54
N ASP A 339 19.39 -10.03 -41.28
CA ASP A 339 20.47 -10.75 -41.98
C ASP A 339 21.27 -11.54 -40.94
N THR A 340 21.08 -12.85 -40.92
CA THR A 340 21.79 -13.76 -40.01
C THR A 340 22.56 -14.78 -40.83
N ASP A 341 23.58 -15.39 -40.25
CA ASP A 341 24.40 -16.44 -40.94
C ASP A 341 23.56 -17.63 -41.44
N ALA A 342 22.33 -17.81 -40.95
CA ALA A 342 21.44 -18.91 -41.29
C ALA A 342 20.38 -18.52 -42.36
N TYR A 343 19.88 -17.29 -42.36
CA TYR A 343 18.84 -16.81 -43.29
C TYR A 343 18.76 -15.28 -43.33
N ARG A 344 18.18 -14.78 -44.42
CA ARG A 344 17.81 -13.37 -44.60
C ARG A 344 16.32 -13.25 -44.80
N GLU A 345 15.69 -12.34 -44.03
CA GLU A 345 14.26 -12.02 -44.09
C GLU A 345 14.08 -10.51 -44.30
N THR A 346 13.18 -10.16 -45.24
CA THR A 346 12.87 -8.75 -45.53
C THR A 346 11.39 -8.49 -45.46
#